data_69339d3eed6d87115dd20ea3c8f99a31
#
_entry.id   69339d3eed6d87115dd20ea3c8f99a31
#
_cell.length_a   1.000
_cell.length_b   1.000
_cell.length_c   1.000
_cell.angle_alpha   90.00
_cell.angle_beta   90.00
_cell.angle_gamma   90.00
#
_symmetry.space_group_name_H-M   'P 1'
#
loop_
_entity.id
_entity.type
_entity.pdbx_description
1 polymer ?
#
loop_
_entity_poly.entity_id
_entity_poly.type
_entity_poly.pdbx_seq_one_letter_code
_entity_poly.pdbx_strand_id
1 'polypeptide(L)'
;HRFEVLGSGLITSDPIDWHCDFKSGFKWPHGKYYKKYIRVNKGDNSDVKVPIELSRCHHLLWLGEAYLITQDDKYSSEVVNEICHWIKENPYAYSINWSCAMDVAIRAVNWMYALNMIMDSKIVDDKFCKQVTRSLLEHVYFIFHNLEKGAPYSGNHYASNLSGLIFLGLLFKDIPSVRTYFDFGLSELYREIRNEVLPTGVHYEKSISYHRLMVELFAYPVFLLQKAGFDVPLDIYYRVK
;
A
#
# COMPACT_ATOMS: atom_id res chain seq x y z
N HIS A 1 -9.01 -18.03 8.12
CA HIS A 1 -8.11 -17.65 7.01
C HIS A 1 -6.94 -18.63 6.90
N ARG A 2 -6.55 -18.97 5.66
CA ARG A 2 -5.37 -19.81 5.38
C ARG A 2 -4.50 -19.08 4.36
N PHE A 3 -3.24 -18.80 4.71
CA PHE A 3 -2.33 -18.03 3.87
C PHE A 3 -0.88 -18.39 4.15
N GLU A 4 0.03 -17.89 3.29
CA GLU A 4 1.47 -17.97 3.46
C GLU A 4 2.07 -16.58 3.33
N VAL A 5 3.02 -16.23 4.20
CA VAL A 5 3.73 -14.94 4.19
C VAL A 5 5.23 -15.19 4.25
N LEU A 6 5.95 -14.71 3.23
CA LEU A 6 7.43 -14.73 3.18
C LEU A 6 8.03 -16.11 3.50
N GLY A 7 7.41 -17.20 3.00
CA GLY A 7 7.89 -18.56 3.24
C GLY A 7 7.69 -19.07 4.66
N SER A 8 6.67 -18.57 5.37
CA SER A 8 6.29 -19.05 6.71
C SER A 8 5.70 -20.46 6.73
N GLY A 9 5.45 -21.04 5.54
CA GLY A 9 4.57 -22.19 5.40
C GLY A 9 3.08 -21.80 5.53
N LEU A 10 2.20 -22.78 5.43
CA LEU A 10 0.76 -22.55 5.50
C LEU A 10 0.33 -22.20 6.93
N ILE A 11 -0.20 -21.00 7.10
CA ILE A 11 -0.69 -20.45 8.36
C ILE A 11 -2.22 -20.54 8.39
N THR A 12 -2.78 -20.79 9.57
CA THR A 12 -4.21 -20.64 9.83
C THR A 12 -4.40 -19.66 10.99
N SER A 13 -5.14 -18.58 10.76
CA SER A 13 -5.46 -17.57 11.77
C SER A 13 -6.88 -17.07 11.53
N ASP A 14 -7.71 -17.05 12.59
CA ASP A 14 -9.08 -16.55 12.51
C ASP A 14 -9.49 -15.96 13.87
N PRO A 15 -9.63 -14.64 13.95
CA PRO A 15 -9.30 -13.63 12.92
C PRO A 15 -7.80 -13.55 12.61
N ILE A 16 -7.42 -12.81 11.56
CA ILE A 16 -6.01 -12.57 11.22
C ILE A 16 -5.32 -11.79 12.34
N ASP A 17 -4.19 -12.29 12.83
CA ASP A 17 -3.33 -11.56 13.78
C ASP A 17 -2.35 -10.67 13.01
N TRP A 18 -2.70 -9.40 12.83
CA TRP A 18 -1.90 -8.41 12.09
C TRP A 18 -0.58 -8.02 12.75
N HIS A 19 -0.30 -8.50 13.97
CA HIS A 19 0.88 -8.16 14.75
C HIS A 19 1.83 -9.35 14.94
N CYS A 20 1.49 -10.50 14.40
CA CYS A 20 2.24 -11.74 14.59
C CYS A 20 3.30 -11.94 13.51
N ASP A 21 4.53 -12.20 13.93
CA ASP A 21 5.50 -12.91 13.09
C ASP A 21 5.20 -14.41 13.17
N PHE A 22 4.54 -14.93 12.17
CA PHE A 22 4.13 -16.33 12.12
C PHE A 22 5.29 -17.33 11.96
N LYS A 23 6.50 -16.85 11.68
CA LYS A 23 7.71 -17.70 11.62
C LYS A 23 8.27 -17.98 13.02
N SER A 24 8.40 -16.95 13.82
CA SER A 24 8.95 -17.04 15.16
C SER A 24 7.89 -17.17 16.26
N GLY A 25 6.63 -16.84 15.97
CA GLY A 25 5.54 -16.72 16.95
C GLY A 25 5.59 -15.44 17.77
N PHE A 26 6.53 -14.53 17.47
CA PHE A 26 6.61 -13.26 18.19
C PHE A 26 5.45 -12.33 17.83
N LYS A 27 4.89 -11.66 18.84
CA LYS A 27 3.80 -10.69 18.66
C LYS A 27 4.23 -9.31 19.10
N TRP A 28 4.14 -8.33 18.19
CA TRP A 28 4.36 -6.93 18.54
C TRP A 28 3.21 -6.42 19.40
N PRO A 29 3.50 -5.64 20.47
CA PRO A 29 2.46 -5.13 21.37
C PRO A 29 1.52 -4.18 20.61
N HIS A 30 0.22 -4.26 20.91
CA HIS A 30 -0.79 -3.34 20.40
C HIS A 30 -0.68 -1.95 21.03
N GLY A 31 -1.23 -0.94 20.36
CA GLY A 31 -1.43 0.40 20.90
C GLY A 31 -0.16 1.20 21.19
N LYS A 32 0.99 0.76 20.69
CA LYS A 32 2.24 1.50 20.80
C LYS A 32 2.43 2.43 19.62
N TYR A 33 2.90 3.66 19.89
CA TYR A 33 3.22 4.63 18.83
C TYR A 33 4.31 4.07 17.89
N TYR A 34 4.11 4.16 16.58
CA TYR A 34 4.92 3.47 15.58
C TYR A 34 6.43 3.72 15.67
N LYS A 35 6.88 4.94 16.04
CA LYS A 35 8.32 5.26 16.22
C LYS A 35 8.96 4.61 17.45
N LYS A 36 8.16 4.06 18.36
CA LYS A 36 8.66 3.40 19.57
C LYS A 36 8.88 1.90 19.41
N TYR A 37 8.57 1.33 18.24
CA TYR A 37 8.85 -0.07 17.98
C TYR A 37 10.32 -0.29 17.63
N ILE A 38 10.93 -1.31 18.23
CA ILE A 38 12.22 -1.83 17.81
C ILE A 38 11.94 -2.84 16.69
N ARG A 39 12.30 -2.47 15.45
CA ARG A 39 11.99 -3.28 14.26
C ARG A 39 13.10 -4.26 13.89
N VAL A 40 14.35 -3.92 14.18
CA VAL A 40 15.56 -4.66 13.81
C VAL A 40 16.49 -4.81 15.01
N ASN A 41 17.42 -5.77 14.94
CA ASN A 41 18.44 -5.99 15.98
C ASN A 41 17.86 -6.21 17.38
N LYS A 42 16.75 -6.92 17.48
CA LYS A 42 16.11 -7.23 18.77
C LYS A 42 16.85 -8.30 19.58
N GLY A 43 17.82 -9.01 18.97
CA GLY A 43 18.52 -10.12 19.58
C GLY A 43 17.72 -11.42 19.66
N ASP A 44 16.58 -11.49 18.94
CA ASP A 44 15.76 -12.67 18.77
C ASP A 44 15.52 -12.98 17.27
N ASN A 45 14.86 -14.07 16.95
CA ASN A 45 14.58 -14.49 15.58
C ASN A 45 13.33 -13.83 14.98
N SER A 46 12.77 -12.81 15.60
CA SER A 46 11.57 -12.14 15.10
C SER A 46 11.88 -11.29 13.87
N ASP A 47 11.01 -11.38 12.85
CA ASP A 47 11.10 -10.60 11.62
C ASP A 47 9.86 -9.71 11.47
N VAL A 48 10.06 -8.40 11.60
CA VAL A 48 9.01 -7.40 11.44
C VAL A 48 8.39 -7.38 10.04
N LYS A 49 9.10 -7.89 9.05
CA LYS A 49 8.60 -7.97 7.67
C LYS A 49 7.38 -8.86 7.55
N VAL A 50 7.24 -9.89 8.39
CA VAL A 50 6.11 -10.83 8.30
C VAL A 50 4.76 -10.14 8.54
N PRO A 51 4.50 -9.48 9.68
CA PRO A 51 3.23 -8.77 9.88
C PRO A 51 3.05 -7.58 8.93
N ILE A 52 4.13 -6.86 8.61
CA ILE A 52 4.06 -5.71 7.70
C ILE A 52 3.70 -6.16 6.28
N GLU A 53 4.29 -7.25 5.76
CA GLU A 53 3.98 -7.80 4.44
C GLU A 53 2.52 -8.28 4.36
N LEU A 54 2.03 -8.99 5.38
CA LEU A 54 0.62 -9.38 5.47
C LEU A 54 -0.29 -8.14 5.46
N SER A 55 0.11 -7.09 6.16
CA SER A 55 -0.61 -5.81 6.28
C SER A 55 -0.65 -4.99 4.99
N ARG A 56 0.10 -5.35 3.94
CA ARG A 56 -0.08 -4.79 2.58
C ARG A 56 -1.40 -5.19 1.95
N CYS A 57 -2.04 -6.25 2.46
CA CYS A 57 -3.36 -6.73 2.04
C CYS A 57 -3.45 -7.09 0.54
N HIS A 58 -2.40 -7.67 -0.06
CA HIS A 58 -2.42 -8.11 -1.47
C HIS A 58 -3.52 -9.14 -1.75
N HIS A 59 -3.86 -9.98 -0.78
CA HIS A 59 -4.90 -11.02 -0.91
C HIS A 59 -6.31 -10.45 -1.11
N LEU A 60 -6.56 -9.19 -0.72
CA LEU A 60 -7.85 -8.54 -0.97
C LEU A 60 -8.14 -8.37 -2.46
N LEU A 61 -7.10 -8.27 -3.30
CA LEU A 61 -7.27 -8.20 -4.76
C LEU A 61 -7.89 -9.49 -5.30
N TRP A 62 -7.44 -10.65 -4.81
CA TRP A 62 -8.01 -11.94 -5.22
C TRP A 62 -9.46 -12.12 -4.77
N LEU A 63 -9.82 -11.59 -3.59
CA LEU A 63 -11.21 -11.57 -3.13
C LEU A 63 -12.08 -10.66 -4.00
N GLY A 64 -11.57 -9.48 -4.35
CA GLY A 64 -12.23 -8.57 -5.28
C GLY A 64 -12.44 -9.19 -6.67
N GLU A 65 -11.41 -9.81 -7.24
CA GLU A 65 -11.51 -10.54 -8.51
C GLU A 65 -12.52 -11.69 -8.44
N ALA A 66 -12.50 -12.46 -7.35
CA ALA A 66 -13.46 -13.53 -7.15
C ALA A 66 -14.91 -13.01 -7.09
N TYR A 67 -15.13 -11.86 -6.45
CA TYR A 67 -16.44 -11.21 -6.45
C TYR A 67 -16.84 -10.76 -7.86
N LEU A 68 -15.96 -10.13 -8.64
CA LEU A 68 -16.27 -9.72 -10.02
C LEU A 68 -16.67 -10.89 -10.91
N ILE A 69 -16.02 -12.05 -10.74
CA ILE A 69 -16.29 -13.24 -11.56
C ILE A 69 -17.58 -13.94 -11.12
N THR A 70 -17.81 -14.06 -9.81
CA THR A 70 -18.87 -14.94 -9.28
C THR A 70 -20.13 -14.18 -8.85
N GLN A 71 -20.02 -12.89 -8.56
CA GLN A 71 -21.05 -12.04 -7.94
C GLN A 71 -21.54 -12.63 -6.58
N ASP A 72 -20.72 -13.44 -5.92
CA ASP A 72 -21.03 -14.02 -4.62
C ASP A 72 -20.61 -13.06 -3.50
N ASP A 73 -21.59 -12.55 -2.77
CA ASP A 73 -21.39 -11.58 -1.69
C ASP A 73 -20.47 -12.06 -0.56
N LYS A 74 -20.17 -13.36 -0.47
CA LYS A 74 -19.19 -13.85 0.53
C LYS A 74 -17.81 -13.22 0.35
N TYR A 75 -17.38 -12.98 -0.90
CA TYR A 75 -16.07 -12.37 -1.19
C TYR A 75 -16.04 -10.89 -0.87
N SER A 76 -17.09 -10.14 -1.21
CA SER A 76 -17.20 -8.72 -0.84
C SER A 76 -17.35 -8.54 0.67
N SER A 77 -18.10 -9.44 1.33
CA SER A 77 -18.23 -9.45 2.80
C SER A 77 -16.87 -9.67 3.47
N GLU A 78 -16.04 -10.56 2.92
CA GLU A 78 -14.72 -10.82 3.45
C GLU A 78 -13.80 -9.61 3.31
N VAL A 79 -13.78 -8.94 2.13
CA VAL A 79 -13.02 -7.68 1.95
C VAL A 79 -13.42 -6.62 2.97
N VAL A 80 -14.74 -6.43 3.18
CA VAL A 80 -15.25 -5.46 4.16
C VAL A 80 -14.83 -5.84 5.59
N ASN A 81 -14.98 -7.11 5.97
CA ASN A 81 -14.64 -7.59 7.30
C ASN A 81 -13.15 -7.44 7.60
N GLU A 82 -12.28 -7.82 6.67
CA GLU A 82 -10.83 -7.71 6.86
C GLU A 82 -10.36 -6.26 6.95
N ILE A 83 -10.86 -5.36 6.10
CA ILE A 83 -10.54 -3.93 6.19
C ILE A 83 -11.02 -3.34 7.53
N CYS A 84 -12.25 -3.64 7.94
CA CYS A 84 -12.78 -3.19 9.23
C CYS A 84 -11.96 -3.73 10.41
N HIS A 85 -11.60 -5.01 10.36
CA HIS A 85 -10.78 -5.66 11.38
C HIS A 85 -9.38 -5.02 11.42
N TRP A 86 -8.76 -4.82 10.24
CA TRP A 86 -7.45 -4.16 10.18
C TRP A 86 -7.49 -2.76 10.80
N ILE A 87 -8.48 -1.92 10.46
CA ILE A 87 -8.62 -0.56 11.00
C ILE A 87 -8.75 -0.59 12.53
N LYS A 88 -9.54 -1.53 13.06
CA LYS A 88 -9.76 -1.69 14.50
C LYS A 88 -8.48 -2.06 15.23
N GLU A 89 -7.73 -3.04 14.70
CA GLU A 89 -6.52 -3.56 15.34
C GLU A 89 -5.29 -2.63 15.15
N ASN A 90 -5.35 -1.69 14.19
CA ASN A 90 -4.26 -0.80 13.85
C ASN A 90 -4.67 0.68 13.91
N PRO A 91 -4.98 1.24 15.09
CA PRO A 91 -5.31 2.66 15.21
C PRO A 91 -4.23 3.54 14.60
N TYR A 92 -4.63 4.67 14.00
CA TYR A 92 -3.71 5.58 13.29
C TYR A 92 -2.45 5.89 14.09
N ALA A 93 -1.31 5.56 13.52
CA ALA A 93 0.03 5.73 14.10
C ALA A 93 0.33 4.90 15.38
N TYR A 94 -0.58 4.04 15.85
CA TYR A 94 -0.40 3.23 17.07
C TYR A 94 -0.40 1.72 16.81
N SER A 95 0.39 1.31 15.82
CA SER A 95 0.64 -0.09 15.47
C SER A 95 1.99 -0.24 14.79
N ILE A 96 2.56 -1.45 14.83
CA ILE A 96 3.76 -1.81 14.05
C ILE A 96 3.51 -1.63 12.54
N ASN A 97 2.28 -1.81 12.07
CA ASN A 97 1.88 -1.70 10.67
C ASN A 97 1.82 -0.26 10.14
N TRP A 98 2.11 0.73 10.98
CA TRP A 98 2.38 2.12 10.60
C TRP A 98 3.87 2.45 10.58
N SER A 99 4.77 1.51 10.84
CA SER A 99 6.20 1.80 11.02
C SER A 99 7.02 1.96 9.74
N CYS A 100 6.44 1.70 8.56
CA CYS A 100 7.07 1.85 7.25
C CYS A 100 6.08 2.50 6.28
N ALA A 101 6.41 3.67 5.75
CA ALA A 101 5.50 4.41 4.87
C ALA A 101 5.30 3.73 3.51
N MET A 102 6.30 2.97 3.02
CA MET A 102 6.17 2.11 1.84
C MET A 102 4.97 1.17 1.98
N ASP A 103 4.88 0.45 3.10
CA ASP A 103 3.84 -0.56 3.31
C ASP A 103 2.47 0.09 3.53
N VAL A 104 2.44 1.26 4.16
CA VAL A 104 1.22 2.08 4.28
C VAL A 104 0.71 2.50 2.90
N ALA A 105 1.61 2.90 2.00
CA ALA A 105 1.25 3.29 0.63
C ALA A 105 0.73 2.09 -0.19
N ILE A 106 1.43 0.96 -0.15
CA ILE A 106 1.02 -0.27 -0.86
C ILE A 106 -0.35 -0.74 -0.36
N ARG A 107 -0.57 -0.78 0.95
CA ARG A 107 -1.86 -1.13 1.54
C ARG A 107 -3.00 -0.23 1.05
N ALA A 108 -2.79 1.08 1.05
CA ALA A 108 -3.80 2.04 0.60
C ALA A 108 -4.19 1.79 -0.86
N VAL A 109 -3.20 1.56 -1.74
CA VAL A 109 -3.44 1.26 -3.16
C VAL A 109 -4.19 -0.07 -3.32
N ASN A 110 -3.79 -1.12 -2.60
CA ASN A 110 -4.46 -2.41 -2.64
C ASN A 110 -5.92 -2.32 -2.15
N TRP A 111 -6.17 -1.55 -1.09
CA TRP A 111 -7.54 -1.29 -0.64
C TRP A 111 -8.36 -0.57 -1.71
N MET A 112 -7.81 0.46 -2.37
CA MET A 112 -8.51 1.18 -3.43
C MET A 112 -8.90 0.25 -4.58
N TYR A 113 -8.01 -0.65 -5.01
CA TYR A 113 -8.32 -1.64 -6.04
C TYR A 113 -9.39 -2.63 -5.58
N ALA A 114 -9.26 -3.21 -4.39
CA ALA A 114 -10.23 -4.14 -3.85
C ALA A 114 -11.61 -3.49 -3.69
N LEU A 115 -11.66 -2.26 -3.16
CA LEU A 115 -12.89 -1.49 -3.02
C LEU A 115 -13.55 -1.22 -4.38
N ASN A 116 -12.78 -0.81 -5.39
CA ASN A 116 -13.31 -0.58 -6.73
C ASN A 116 -13.98 -1.82 -7.32
N MET A 117 -13.45 -3.02 -7.01
CA MET A 117 -14.02 -4.27 -7.50
C MET A 117 -15.33 -4.66 -6.82
N ILE A 118 -15.56 -4.24 -5.57
CA ILE A 118 -16.74 -4.64 -4.77
C ILE A 118 -17.77 -3.54 -4.59
N MET A 119 -17.56 -2.34 -5.18
CA MET A 119 -18.41 -1.16 -4.95
C MET A 119 -19.90 -1.39 -5.27
N ASP A 120 -20.22 -2.30 -6.21
CA ASP A 120 -21.58 -2.63 -6.60
C ASP A 120 -22.25 -3.66 -5.67
N SER A 121 -21.51 -4.20 -4.69
CA SER A 121 -22.05 -5.15 -3.72
C SER A 121 -22.95 -4.45 -2.70
N LYS A 122 -24.09 -5.06 -2.41
CA LYS A 122 -24.99 -4.62 -1.34
C LYS A 122 -24.39 -4.67 0.07
N ILE A 123 -23.25 -5.34 0.23
CA ILE A 123 -22.50 -5.41 1.51
C ILE A 123 -21.80 -4.08 1.80
N VAL A 124 -21.48 -3.30 0.76
CA VAL A 124 -20.80 -2.01 0.89
C VAL A 124 -21.81 -0.94 1.30
N ASP A 125 -21.92 -0.70 2.60
CA ASP A 125 -22.84 0.28 3.17
C ASP A 125 -22.16 1.64 3.48
N ASP A 126 -22.98 2.65 3.76
CA ASP A 126 -22.50 4.00 4.09
C ASP A 126 -21.59 4.04 5.33
N LYS A 127 -21.81 3.16 6.30
CA LYS A 127 -20.99 3.09 7.51
C LYS A 127 -19.58 2.63 7.19
N PHE A 128 -19.49 1.58 6.40
CA PHE A 128 -18.18 1.06 5.91
C PHE A 128 -17.49 2.12 5.05
N CYS A 129 -18.22 2.74 4.09
CA CYS A 129 -17.66 3.79 3.24
C CYS A 129 -17.06 4.94 4.07
N LYS A 130 -17.75 5.41 5.10
CA LYS A 130 -17.25 6.46 6.00
C LYS A 130 -15.98 6.01 6.76
N GLN A 131 -15.98 4.78 7.25
CA GLN A 131 -14.86 4.23 8.01
C GLN A 131 -13.61 4.08 7.15
N VAL A 132 -13.73 3.50 5.97
CA VAL A 132 -12.59 3.29 5.05
C VAL A 132 -12.09 4.60 4.47
N THR A 133 -12.98 5.53 4.13
CA THR A 133 -12.62 6.89 3.66
C THR A 133 -11.78 7.62 4.70
N ARG A 134 -12.20 7.60 5.96
CA ARG A 134 -11.41 8.19 7.05
C ARG A 134 -10.03 7.55 7.14
N SER A 135 -9.95 6.24 7.10
CA SER A 135 -8.67 5.53 7.19
C SER A 135 -7.76 5.85 6.00
N LEU A 136 -8.29 5.91 4.76
CA LEU A 136 -7.51 6.30 3.59
C LEU A 136 -7.00 7.76 3.67
N LEU A 137 -7.76 8.67 4.28
CA LEU A 137 -7.28 10.02 4.61
C LEU A 137 -6.13 9.97 5.64
N GLU A 138 -6.22 9.12 6.65
CA GLU A 138 -5.13 8.90 7.61
C GLU A 138 -3.88 8.33 6.91
N HIS A 139 -4.04 7.45 5.91
CA HIS A 139 -2.93 6.92 5.10
C HIS A 139 -2.23 8.02 4.30
N VAL A 140 -2.94 8.88 3.57
CA VAL A 140 -2.30 9.93 2.77
C VAL A 140 -1.55 10.93 3.65
N TYR A 141 -2.13 11.30 4.81
CA TYR A 141 -1.44 12.12 5.80
C TYR A 141 -0.17 11.47 6.31
N PHE A 142 -0.25 10.18 6.67
CA PHE A 142 0.89 9.44 7.17
C PHE A 142 2.03 9.37 6.14
N ILE A 143 1.70 9.00 4.91
CA ILE A 143 2.69 8.87 3.82
C ILE A 143 3.43 10.19 3.63
N PHE A 144 2.69 11.31 3.48
CA PHE A 144 3.31 12.62 3.22
C PHE A 144 4.24 13.08 4.36
N HIS A 145 3.90 12.78 5.61
CA HIS A 145 4.71 13.18 6.77
C HIS A 145 5.81 12.18 7.16
N ASN A 146 5.92 11.06 6.43
CA ASN A 146 6.91 10.02 6.68
C ASN A 146 7.59 9.53 5.39
N LEU A 147 7.87 10.45 4.47
CA LEU A 147 8.50 10.14 3.20
C LEU A 147 9.88 9.48 3.40
N GLU A 148 10.14 8.39 2.68
CA GLU A 148 11.36 7.59 2.81
C GLU A 148 12.36 7.91 1.68
N LYS A 149 12.63 9.21 1.48
CA LYS A 149 13.54 9.71 0.45
C LYS A 149 14.99 9.44 0.81
N GLY A 150 15.69 8.72 -0.07
CA GLY A 150 17.12 8.43 0.04
C GLY A 150 18.00 9.36 -0.80
N ALA A 151 19.31 9.16 -0.72
CA ALA A 151 20.31 9.83 -1.55
C ALA A 151 21.49 8.90 -1.80
N PRO A 152 22.07 8.84 -3.03
CA PRO A 152 21.73 9.63 -4.23
C PRO A 152 20.46 9.15 -4.95
N TYR A 153 20.02 7.89 -4.69
CA TYR A 153 18.80 7.30 -5.22
C TYR A 153 17.86 6.96 -4.08
N SER A 154 16.55 7.06 -4.33
CA SER A 154 15.54 6.85 -3.29
C SER A 154 15.00 5.42 -3.26
N GLY A 155 14.96 4.74 -4.40
CA GLY A 155 14.53 3.36 -4.55
C GLY A 155 13.05 3.11 -4.25
N ASN A 156 12.72 1.83 -4.07
CA ASN A 156 11.35 1.34 -3.97
C ASN A 156 10.52 1.92 -2.81
N HIS A 157 11.14 2.25 -1.68
CA HIS A 157 10.41 2.86 -0.55
C HIS A 157 9.79 4.20 -0.93
N TYR A 158 10.62 5.10 -1.47
CA TYR A 158 10.13 6.41 -1.86
C TYR A 158 9.21 6.35 -3.08
N ALA A 159 9.52 5.50 -4.07
CA ALA A 159 8.63 5.27 -5.22
C ALA A 159 7.24 4.81 -4.78
N SER A 160 7.15 3.92 -3.77
CA SER A 160 5.86 3.50 -3.18
C SER A 160 5.14 4.65 -2.51
N ASN A 161 5.86 5.50 -1.76
CA ASN A 161 5.26 6.69 -1.14
C ASN A 161 4.65 7.61 -2.21
N LEU A 162 5.38 7.87 -3.30
CA LEU A 162 4.93 8.72 -4.39
C LEU A 162 3.72 8.11 -5.11
N SER A 163 3.76 6.81 -5.41
CA SER A 163 2.64 6.08 -5.99
C SER A 163 1.39 6.21 -5.10
N GLY A 164 1.51 5.98 -3.79
CA GLY A 164 0.42 6.15 -2.84
C GLY A 164 -0.15 7.57 -2.83
N LEU A 165 0.72 8.61 -2.88
CA LEU A 165 0.28 10.01 -2.96
C LEU A 165 -0.48 10.32 -4.25
N ILE A 166 -0.12 9.71 -5.40
CA ILE A 166 -0.86 9.88 -6.65
C ILE A 166 -2.23 9.23 -6.57
N PHE A 167 -2.31 7.96 -6.13
CA PHE A 167 -3.58 7.26 -6.03
C PHE A 167 -4.56 7.94 -5.06
N LEU A 168 -4.12 8.20 -3.84
CA LEU A 168 -4.93 8.86 -2.81
C LEU A 168 -5.21 10.33 -3.15
N GLY A 169 -4.26 11.00 -3.79
CA GLY A 169 -4.43 12.37 -4.23
C GLY A 169 -5.51 12.54 -5.29
N LEU A 170 -5.63 11.59 -6.22
CA LEU A 170 -6.70 11.58 -7.21
C LEU A 170 -8.06 11.27 -6.55
N LEU A 171 -8.10 10.36 -5.58
CA LEU A 171 -9.32 10.03 -4.84
C LEU A 171 -9.83 11.23 -4.04
N PHE A 172 -8.96 11.98 -3.40
CA PHE A 172 -9.30 13.09 -2.49
C PHE A 172 -8.90 14.47 -3.05
N LYS A 173 -8.90 14.64 -4.37
CA LYS A 173 -8.45 15.85 -5.08
C LYS A 173 -9.11 17.15 -4.63
N ASP A 174 -10.33 17.06 -4.10
CA ASP A 174 -11.13 18.22 -3.66
C ASP A 174 -10.76 18.69 -2.23
N ILE A 175 -9.88 17.97 -1.54
CA ILE A 175 -9.36 18.37 -0.22
C ILE A 175 -8.06 19.16 -0.42
N PRO A 176 -8.01 20.48 -0.05
CA PRO A 176 -6.86 21.34 -0.37
C PRO A 176 -5.50 20.81 0.12
N SER A 177 -5.43 20.25 1.33
CA SER A 177 -4.18 19.67 1.85
C SER A 177 -3.74 18.47 1.05
N VAL A 178 -4.67 17.58 0.66
CA VAL A 178 -4.36 16.40 -0.15
C VAL A 178 -3.96 16.81 -1.57
N ARG A 179 -4.56 17.86 -2.10
CA ARG A 179 -4.14 18.41 -3.40
C ARG A 179 -2.67 18.86 -3.37
N THR A 180 -2.23 19.52 -2.29
CA THR A 180 -0.82 19.89 -2.12
C THR A 180 0.09 18.65 -2.08
N TYR A 181 -0.32 17.57 -1.40
CA TYR A 181 0.44 16.32 -1.36
C TYR A 181 0.50 15.63 -2.72
N PHE A 182 -0.60 15.68 -3.47
CA PHE A 182 -0.65 15.17 -4.85
C PHE A 182 0.30 15.94 -5.76
N ASP A 183 0.26 17.28 -5.77
CA ASP A 183 1.10 18.12 -6.63
C ASP A 183 2.59 17.90 -6.32
N PHE A 184 2.95 17.77 -5.03
CA PHE A 184 4.27 17.35 -4.60
C PHE A 184 4.62 15.95 -5.14
N GLY A 185 3.75 14.95 -4.91
CA GLY A 185 3.95 13.57 -5.33
C GLY A 185 4.15 13.45 -6.84
N LEU A 186 3.37 14.20 -7.63
CA LEU A 186 3.46 14.23 -9.09
C LEU A 186 4.82 14.75 -9.58
N SER A 187 5.26 15.88 -9.03
CA SER A 187 6.56 16.47 -9.37
C SER A 187 7.73 15.51 -9.04
N GLU A 188 7.69 14.93 -7.85
CA GLU A 188 8.72 14.00 -7.38
C GLU A 188 8.68 12.66 -8.15
N LEU A 189 7.49 12.13 -8.48
CA LEU A 189 7.36 10.92 -9.28
C LEU A 189 8.06 11.05 -10.63
N TYR A 190 7.82 12.16 -11.35
CA TYR A 190 8.47 12.39 -12.63
C TYR A 190 9.98 12.57 -12.49
N ARG A 191 10.44 13.18 -11.39
CA ARG A 191 11.86 13.32 -11.11
C ARG A 191 12.51 11.94 -10.85
N GLU A 192 11.91 11.09 -10.00
CA GLU A 192 12.47 9.78 -9.68
C GLU A 192 12.45 8.85 -10.91
N ILE A 193 11.41 8.88 -11.74
CA ILE A 193 11.39 8.12 -13.00
C ILE A 193 12.59 8.52 -13.89
N ARG A 194 12.90 9.82 -14.01
CA ARG A 194 14.06 10.27 -14.79
C ARG A 194 15.38 9.83 -14.19
N ASN A 195 15.48 9.81 -12.87
CA ASN A 195 16.71 9.46 -12.15
C ASN A 195 16.96 7.95 -12.11
N GLU A 196 15.92 7.16 -11.88
CA GLU A 196 16.04 5.74 -11.55
C GLU A 196 15.81 4.80 -12.74
N VAL A 197 15.08 5.25 -13.77
CA VAL A 197 14.85 4.48 -14.99
C VAL A 197 15.86 4.90 -16.05
N LEU A 198 16.75 4.00 -16.43
CA LEU A 198 17.74 4.23 -17.49
C LEU A 198 17.05 4.45 -18.85
N PRO A 199 17.75 5.07 -19.84
CA PRO A 199 17.19 5.24 -21.19
C PRO A 199 16.75 3.94 -21.87
N THR A 200 17.27 2.81 -21.41
CA THR A 200 16.89 1.46 -21.89
C THR A 200 15.62 0.90 -21.23
N GLY A 201 14.97 1.66 -20.33
CA GLY A 201 13.81 1.22 -19.55
C GLY A 201 14.15 0.38 -18.31
N VAL A 202 15.42 0.05 -18.08
CA VAL A 202 15.85 -0.76 -16.95
C VAL A 202 16.03 0.10 -15.69
N HIS A 203 15.54 -0.36 -14.55
CA HIS A 203 15.79 0.28 -13.26
C HIS A 203 17.27 0.22 -12.87
N TYR A 204 17.80 1.29 -12.25
CA TYR A 204 19.23 1.44 -11.96
C TYR A 204 19.83 0.33 -11.08
N GLU A 205 19.05 -0.30 -10.20
CA GLU A 205 19.52 -1.42 -9.35
C GLU A 205 19.87 -2.69 -10.14
N LYS A 206 19.42 -2.81 -11.40
CA LYS A 206 19.67 -3.95 -12.31
C LYS A 206 19.30 -5.32 -11.69
N SER A 207 18.33 -5.33 -10.78
CA SER A 207 17.76 -6.52 -10.15
C SER A 207 16.42 -6.84 -10.79
N ILE A 208 16.23 -8.06 -11.27
CA ILE A 208 14.97 -8.47 -11.92
C ILE A 208 13.77 -8.33 -10.96
N SER A 209 13.95 -8.75 -9.71
CA SER A 209 12.89 -8.67 -8.69
C SER A 209 12.50 -7.21 -8.39
N TYR A 210 13.49 -6.34 -8.18
CA TYR A 210 13.23 -4.93 -7.94
C TYR A 210 12.76 -4.20 -9.18
N HIS A 211 13.25 -4.56 -10.37
CA HIS A 211 12.74 -3.99 -11.61
C HIS A 211 11.24 -4.24 -11.77
N ARG A 212 10.77 -5.47 -11.52
CA ARG A 212 9.33 -5.80 -11.55
C ARG A 212 8.53 -4.93 -10.59
N LEU A 213 8.99 -4.80 -9.34
CA LEU A 213 8.34 -3.93 -8.35
C LEU A 213 8.30 -2.47 -8.81
N MET A 214 9.42 -1.96 -9.34
CA MET A 214 9.51 -0.57 -9.80
C MET A 214 8.65 -0.30 -11.03
N VAL A 215 8.46 -1.29 -11.92
CA VAL A 215 7.48 -1.18 -13.03
C VAL A 215 6.08 -0.93 -12.47
N GLU A 216 5.65 -1.68 -11.48
CA GLU A 216 4.34 -1.47 -10.85
C GLU A 216 4.24 -0.09 -10.18
N LEU A 217 5.28 0.33 -9.44
CA LEU A 217 5.29 1.58 -8.69
C LEU A 217 5.36 2.83 -9.58
N PHE A 218 5.93 2.74 -10.78
CA PHE A 218 6.05 3.86 -11.70
C PHE A 218 5.00 3.83 -12.82
N ALA A 219 4.73 2.67 -13.42
CA ALA A 219 3.82 2.60 -14.56
C ALA A 219 2.35 2.77 -14.15
N TYR A 220 1.91 2.15 -13.04
CA TYR A 220 0.50 2.24 -12.64
C TYR A 220 0.06 3.67 -12.32
N PRO A 221 0.77 4.48 -11.51
CA PRO A 221 0.38 5.85 -11.30
C PRO A 221 0.44 6.69 -12.59
N VAL A 222 1.40 6.45 -13.49
CA VAL A 222 1.48 7.15 -14.78
C VAL A 222 0.26 6.84 -15.66
N PHE A 223 -0.14 5.58 -15.77
CA PHE A 223 -1.33 5.19 -16.52
C PHE A 223 -2.61 5.71 -15.88
N LEU A 224 -2.68 5.74 -14.56
CA LEU A 224 -3.81 6.30 -13.83
C LEU A 224 -3.94 7.82 -14.10
N LEU A 225 -2.83 8.55 -14.09
CA LEU A 225 -2.78 9.98 -14.42
C LEU A 225 -3.30 10.24 -15.84
N GLN A 226 -2.86 9.46 -16.85
CA GLN A 226 -3.35 9.57 -18.22
C GLN A 226 -4.86 9.32 -18.30
N LYS A 227 -5.34 8.27 -17.62
CA LYS A 227 -6.78 7.97 -17.55
C LYS A 227 -7.59 9.07 -16.87
N ALA A 228 -7.00 9.75 -15.90
CA ALA A 228 -7.61 10.89 -15.20
C ALA A 228 -7.52 12.21 -15.99
N GLY A 229 -6.97 12.19 -17.21
CA GLY A 229 -6.88 13.35 -18.11
C GLY A 229 -5.69 14.28 -17.84
N PHE A 230 -4.69 13.82 -17.07
CA PHE A 230 -3.45 14.59 -16.90
C PHE A 230 -2.55 14.45 -18.12
N ASP A 231 -1.91 15.55 -18.50
CA ASP A 231 -0.89 15.55 -19.53
C ASP A 231 0.43 15.00 -18.93
N VAL A 232 0.79 13.79 -19.37
CA VAL A 232 2.01 13.12 -18.93
C VAL A 232 3.13 13.43 -19.93
N PRO A 233 4.30 13.97 -19.46
CA PRO A 233 5.43 14.25 -20.35
C PRO A 233 5.85 13.01 -21.17
N LEU A 234 6.13 13.20 -22.45
CA LEU A 234 6.47 12.10 -23.37
C LEU A 234 7.71 11.31 -22.90
N ASP A 235 8.70 11.98 -22.33
CA ASP A 235 9.89 11.33 -21.78
C ASP A 235 9.57 10.40 -20.60
N ILE A 236 8.61 10.75 -19.75
CA ILE A 236 8.11 9.90 -18.68
C ILE A 236 7.39 8.69 -19.25
N TYR A 237 6.47 8.93 -20.20
CA TYR A 237 5.71 7.86 -20.82
C TYR A 237 6.61 6.80 -21.47
N TYR A 238 7.64 7.22 -22.23
CA TYR A 238 8.56 6.30 -22.89
C TYR A 238 9.51 5.56 -21.93
N ARG A 239 9.74 6.08 -20.71
CA ARG A 239 10.56 5.41 -19.72
C ARG A 239 9.82 4.28 -18.98
N VAL A 240 8.50 4.36 -18.88
CA VAL A 240 7.68 3.37 -18.16
C VAL A 240 6.95 2.40 -19.08
N LYS A 241 7.01 2.60 -20.39
CA LYS A 241 6.46 1.71 -21.42
C LYS A 241 7.47 0.63 -21.81
#